data_bdc13dcd79efc34e431ef93e940a75bd
#
_entry.id   bdc13dcd79efc34e431ef93e940a75bd
#
_cell.length_a   1.000
_cell.length_b   1.000
_cell.length_c   1.000
_cell.angle_alpha   90.00
_cell.angle_beta   90.00
_cell.angle_gamma   90.00
#
_symmetry.space_group_name_H-M   'P 1'
#
loop_
_entity.id
_entity.type
_entity.pdbx_description
1 polymer ?
#
loop_
_entity_poly.entity_id
_entity_poly.type
_entity_poly.pdbx_seq_one_letter_code
_entity_poly.pdbx_strand_id
1 'polypeptide(L)'
;MSILDYDYIKTLITTNNGEEVSYRWSHGASDMHLGDGLIIYTLINFFKFKVLVCLGSGGGFIPRIMTQARHDLSVEGFYEEVSMEWGDNGSTYLVDAVNGFNGEVDWEDKESLLRRHFHPKFIKDTTENAYYNFFVKQDIKIDLLHIDADHTFEGVKKDFDLYSKIMNKGGIITIHDTDKNYVNNFVEIDGHEGDDLTGPSEFIKTIDKRKFEVMNFFNHGIRKDKPSSTGLTIIRKK
;
A
#
# COMPACT_ATOMS: atom_id res chain seq x y z
N MET A 1 -9.83 -16.57 9.42
CA MET A 1 -8.42 -16.85 9.76
C MET A 1 -7.88 -15.63 10.48
N SER A 2 -6.96 -15.80 11.41
CA SER A 2 -6.37 -14.67 12.15
C SER A 2 -5.17 -14.11 11.39
N ILE A 3 -5.03 -12.78 11.33
CA ILE A 3 -3.83 -12.12 10.79
C ILE A 3 -2.54 -12.48 11.55
N LEU A 4 -2.67 -13.12 12.69
CA LEU A 4 -1.57 -13.63 13.51
C LEU A 4 -1.31 -15.14 13.30
N ASP A 5 -2.02 -15.76 12.36
CA ASP A 5 -1.81 -17.16 11.96
C ASP A 5 -0.66 -17.22 10.95
N TYR A 6 0.38 -17.99 11.23
CA TYR A 6 1.56 -18.10 10.35
C TYR A 6 1.24 -18.68 8.98
N ASP A 7 0.32 -19.64 8.90
CA ASP A 7 -0.07 -20.19 7.60
C ASP A 7 -0.81 -19.16 6.77
N TYR A 8 -1.54 -18.26 7.43
CA TYR A 8 -2.21 -17.16 6.79
C TYR A 8 -1.24 -16.05 6.37
N ILE A 9 -0.24 -15.71 7.18
CA ILE A 9 0.84 -14.78 6.81
C ILE A 9 1.51 -15.26 5.52
N LYS A 10 1.80 -16.55 5.38
CA LYS A 10 2.35 -17.12 4.15
C LYS A 10 1.46 -16.86 2.93
N THR A 11 0.15 -16.96 3.09
CA THR A 11 -0.79 -16.65 1.99
C THR A 11 -0.67 -15.19 1.53
N LEU A 12 -0.39 -14.26 2.44
CA LEU A 12 -0.22 -12.85 2.13
C LEU A 12 1.09 -12.52 1.42
N ILE A 13 2.13 -13.33 1.61
CA ILE A 13 3.48 -13.11 1.08
C ILE A 13 3.87 -14.05 -0.05
N THR A 14 2.96 -14.89 -0.55
CA THR A 14 3.24 -15.89 -1.58
C THR A 14 2.61 -15.47 -2.91
N THR A 15 3.37 -15.61 -4.01
CA THR A 15 2.90 -15.37 -5.37
C THR A 15 1.92 -16.44 -5.86
N ASN A 16 1.32 -16.23 -7.03
CA ASN A 16 0.49 -17.25 -7.71
C ASN A 16 1.26 -18.56 -7.98
N ASN A 17 2.57 -18.51 -8.09
CA ASN A 17 3.42 -19.67 -8.37
C ASN A 17 3.94 -20.36 -7.11
N GLY A 18 3.53 -19.90 -5.92
CA GLY A 18 4.00 -20.46 -4.66
C GLY A 18 5.37 -19.94 -4.19
N GLU A 19 5.92 -18.97 -4.90
CA GLU A 19 7.14 -18.27 -4.51
C GLU A 19 6.83 -17.13 -3.55
N GLU A 20 7.84 -16.58 -2.89
CA GLU A 20 7.67 -15.42 -2.05
C GLU A 20 7.53 -14.14 -2.90
N VAL A 21 6.64 -13.23 -2.48
CA VAL A 21 6.45 -11.93 -3.15
C VAL A 21 7.75 -11.13 -3.12
N SER A 22 8.18 -10.62 -4.29
CA SER A 22 9.32 -9.72 -4.39
C SER A 22 9.08 -8.48 -3.53
N TYR A 23 10.16 -7.91 -3.03
CA TYR A 23 10.17 -6.68 -2.23
C TYR A 23 9.35 -6.73 -0.93
N ARG A 24 8.74 -7.89 -0.54
CA ARG A 24 8.07 -7.98 0.77
C ARG A 24 8.96 -7.54 1.93
N TRP A 25 10.25 -7.79 1.77
CA TRP A 25 11.24 -7.44 2.74
C TRP A 25 11.49 -5.92 2.84
N SER A 26 11.26 -5.12 1.77
CA SER A 26 11.29 -3.65 1.84
C SER A 26 10.22 -3.10 2.77
N HIS A 27 9.13 -3.84 2.97
CA HIS A 27 8.12 -3.58 3.98
C HIS A 27 8.44 -4.22 5.34
N GLY A 28 9.60 -4.82 5.51
CA GLY A 28 9.97 -5.54 6.73
C GLY A 28 9.17 -6.82 6.97
N ALA A 29 8.49 -7.36 5.97
CA ALA A 29 7.69 -8.58 6.09
C ALA A 29 8.56 -9.83 5.95
N SER A 30 8.17 -10.90 6.65
CA SER A 30 8.79 -12.22 6.61
C SER A 30 7.74 -13.30 6.83
N ASP A 31 8.14 -14.57 6.81
CA ASP A 31 7.25 -15.71 7.08
C ASP A 31 6.57 -15.65 8.46
N MET A 32 7.06 -14.80 9.34
CA MET A 32 6.62 -14.73 10.74
C MET A 32 5.94 -13.43 11.11
N HIS A 33 6.04 -12.38 10.26
CA HIS A 33 5.44 -11.08 10.56
C HIS A 33 5.24 -10.24 9.29
N LEU A 34 4.33 -9.29 9.39
CA LEU A 34 3.85 -8.48 8.26
C LEU A 34 4.52 -7.11 8.14
N GLY A 35 5.50 -6.78 9.00
CA GLY A 35 6.18 -5.49 8.92
C GLY A 35 5.22 -4.30 8.85
N ASP A 36 5.42 -3.41 7.86
CA ASP A 36 4.56 -2.25 7.61
C ASP A 36 3.11 -2.63 7.30
N GLY A 37 2.89 -3.82 6.73
CA GLY A 37 1.54 -4.33 6.49
C GLY A 37 0.71 -4.42 7.77
N LEU A 38 1.33 -4.76 8.90
CA LEU A 38 0.63 -4.79 10.20
C LEU A 38 0.21 -3.39 10.64
N ILE A 39 1.02 -2.38 10.38
CA ILE A 39 0.68 -0.98 10.69
C ILE A 39 -0.52 -0.55 9.85
N ILE A 40 -0.49 -0.80 8.53
CA ILE A 40 -1.57 -0.47 7.60
C ILE A 40 -2.86 -1.20 7.99
N TYR A 41 -2.78 -2.51 8.26
CA TYR A 41 -3.91 -3.30 8.74
C TYR A 41 -4.52 -2.70 10.01
N THR A 42 -3.69 -2.34 10.99
CA THR A 42 -4.13 -1.76 12.26
C THR A 42 -4.80 -0.41 12.06
N LEU A 43 -4.26 0.47 11.21
CA LEU A 43 -4.88 1.76 10.89
C LEU A 43 -6.28 1.58 10.30
N ILE A 44 -6.44 0.68 9.33
CA ILE A 44 -7.73 0.40 8.69
C ILE A 44 -8.75 -0.07 9.73
N ASN A 45 -8.36 -1.04 10.56
CA ASN A 45 -9.25 -1.60 11.57
C ASN A 45 -9.56 -0.62 12.71
N PHE A 46 -8.58 0.17 13.16
CA PHE A 46 -8.78 1.13 14.25
C PHE A 46 -9.73 2.26 13.86
N PHE A 47 -9.53 2.85 12.67
CA PHE A 47 -10.33 3.98 12.18
C PHE A 47 -11.59 3.54 11.42
N LYS A 48 -11.77 2.24 11.16
CA LYS A 48 -12.91 1.69 10.40
C LYS A 48 -13.02 2.29 8.99
N PHE A 49 -11.86 2.41 8.31
CA PHE A 49 -11.80 2.99 6.98
C PHE A 49 -12.53 2.13 5.93
N LYS A 50 -13.30 2.80 5.06
CA LYS A 50 -14.15 2.16 4.05
C LYS A 50 -13.55 2.20 2.65
N VAL A 51 -12.94 3.32 2.28
CA VAL A 51 -12.39 3.54 0.94
C VAL A 51 -10.87 3.63 1.03
N LEU A 52 -10.22 2.63 0.46
CA LEU A 52 -8.78 2.44 0.51
C LEU A 52 -8.21 2.54 -0.91
N VAL A 53 -7.12 3.25 -1.09
CA VAL A 53 -6.44 3.38 -2.39
C VAL A 53 -4.96 3.05 -2.23
N CYS A 54 -4.47 2.14 -3.07
CA CYS A 54 -3.06 1.81 -3.22
C CYS A 54 -2.59 2.31 -4.60
N LEU A 55 -1.58 3.16 -4.62
CA LEU A 55 -0.89 3.62 -5.82
C LEU A 55 0.42 2.85 -5.93
N GLY A 56 0.55 2.06 -7.00
CA GLY A 56 1.60 1.06 -7.15
C GLY A 56 1.23 -0.25 -6.48
N SER A 57 1.49 -1.35 -7.16
CA SER A 57 1.15 -2.69 -6.67
C SER A 57 2.35 -3.50 -6.23
N GLY A 58 3.53 -3.20 -6.78
CA GLY A 58 4.72 -4.01 -6.59
C GLY A 58 4.42 -5.50 -6.78
N GLY A 59 4.87 -6.35 -5.88
CA GLY A 59 4.50 -7.75 -5.80
C GLY A 59 3.11 -8.04 -5.22
N GLY A 60 2.32 -7.01 -4.92
CA GLY A 60 0.93 -7.14 -4.44
C GLY A 60 0.78 -7.33 -2.95
N PHE A 61 1.82 -7.17 -2.15
CA PHE A 61 1.76 -7.38 -0.70
C PHE A 61 0.79 -6.40 0.00
N ILE A 62 1.00 -5.09 -0.16
CA ILE A 62 0.15 -4.08 0.49
C ILE A 62 -1.30 -4.10 0.02
N PRO A 63 -1.62 -4.23 -1.28
CA PRO A 63 -3.00 -4.37 -1.73
C PRO A 63 -3.75 -5.55 -1.08
N ARG A 64 -3.07 -6.68 -0.84
CA ARG A 64 -3.65 -7.84 -0.12
C ARG A 64 -3.98 -7.49 1.33
N ILE A 65 -3.03 -6.86 2.03
CA ILE A 65 -3.21 -6.42 3.42
C ILE A 65 -4.40 -5.48 3.55
N MET A 66 -4.49 -4.49 2.66
CA MET A 66 -5.60 -3.53 2.66
C MET A 66 -6.95 -4.23 2.41
N THR A 67 -6.99 -5.13 1.43
CA THR A 67 -8.19 -5.89 1.11
C THR A 67 -8.61 -6.79 2.26
N GLN A 68 -7.65 -7.47 2.90
CA GLN A 68 -7.92 -8.32 4.05
C GLN A 68 -8.45 -7.53 5.25
N ALA A 69 -7.77 -6.43 5.59
CA ALA A 69 -8.21 -5.59 6.71
C ALA A 69 -9.66 -5.12 6.56
N ARG A 70 -10.03 -4.79 5.33
CA ARG A 70 -11.38 -4.37 5.01
C ARG A 70 -12.37 -5.53 5.04
N HIS A 71 -11.98 -6.70 4.56
CA HIS A 71 -12.80 -7.91 4.66
C HIS A 71 -13.13 -8.24 6.13
N ASP A 72 -12.12 -8.21 7.00
CA ASP A 72 -12.31 -8.51 8.41
C ASP A 72 -13.30 -7.55 9.08
N LEU A 73 -13.23 -6.26 8.75
CA LEU A 73 -14.22 -5.28 9.22
C LEU A 73 -15.65 -5.57 8.73
N SER A 74 -15.80 -6.10 7.51
CA SER A 74 -17.13 -6.45 6.99
C SER A 74 -17.71 -7.67 7.70
N VAL A 75 -16.87 -8.67 7.98
CA VAL A 75 -17.28 -9.87 8.73
C VAL A 75 -17.68 -9.54 10.17
N GLU A 76 -17.01 -8.56 10.81
CA GLU A 76 -17.37 -8.09 12.14
C GLU A 76 -18.63 -7.22 12.21
N GLY A 77 -19.30 -6.97 11.08
CA GLY A 77 -20.55 -6.21 11.02
C GLY A 77 -20.40 -4.70 11.17
N PHE A 78 -19.18 -4.16 11.00
CA PHE A 78 -18.97 -2.72 11.01
C PHE A 78 -19.52 -2.01 9.77
N TYR A 79 -19.90 -2.77 8.73
CA TYR A 79 -20.57 -2.26 7.55
C TYR A 79 -21.96 -2.89 7.46
N GLU A 80 -22.99 -2.07 7.40
CA GLU A 80 -24.35 -2.51 7.16
C GLU A 80 -24.42 -3.16 5.76
N GLU A 81 -24.90 -4.39 5.70
CA GLU A 81 -25.03 -5.22 4.49
C GLU A 81 -23.72 -5.76 3.90
N VAL A 82 -23.26 -6.86 4.48
CA VAL A 82 -22.33 -7.75 3.78
C VAL A 82 -23.15 -8.57 2.78
N SER A 83 -23.15 -8.20 1.50
CA SER A 83 -23.43 -9.20 0.49
C SER A 83 -22.31 -10.24 0.57
N MET A 84 -22.64 -11.52 0.67
CA MET A 84 -21.68 -12.64 0.70
C MET A 84 -20.85 -12.74 -0.60
N GLU A 85 -21.16 -11.94 -1.59
CA GLU A 85 -20.31 -11.71 -2.75
C GLU A 85 -19.18 -10.77 -2.32
N TRP A 86 -17.98 -11.26 -2.32
CA TRP A 86 -16.74 -10.53 -2.09
C TRP A 86 -16.75 -9.22 -2.86
N GLY A 87 -17.11 -8.15 -2.20
CA GLY A 87 -16.81 -6.88 -2.78
C GLY A 87 -17.81 -5.79 -2.83
N ASP A 88 -18.56 -5.29 -1.86
CA ASP A 88 -19.02 -3.94 -2.18
C ASP A 88 -19.53 -2.98 -1.08
N ASN A 89 -19.25 -3.16 0.18
CA ASN A 89 -19.57 -2.08 1.12
C ASN A 89 -18.38 -1.19 1.53
N GLY A 90 -17.67 -0.73 0.57
CA GLY A 90 -16.43 0.03 0.61
C GLY A 90 -15.50 -0.62 -0.41
N SER A 91 -14.45 0.06 -0.81
CA SER A 91 -13.64 -0.42 -1.91
C SER A 91 -12.18 -0.29 -1.59
N THR A 92 -11.42 -1.35 -1.84
CA THR A 92 -9.97 -1.25 -2.03
C THR A 92 -9.72 -1.05 -3.51
N TYR A 93 -9.18 0.09 -3.87
CA TYR A 93 -8.75 0.40 -5.23
C TYR A 93 -7.24 0.23 -5.34
N LEU A 94 -6.82 -0.43 -6.40
CA LEU A 94 -5.42 -0.57 -6.77
C LEU A 94 -5.20 0.11 -8.10
N VAL A 95 -4.30 1.09 -8.14
CA VAL A 95 -3.91 1.80 -9.36
C VAL A 95 -2.49 1.42 -9.72
N ASP A 96 -2.30 0.87 -10.91
CA ASP A 96 -0.99 0.50 -11.42
C ASP A 96 -0.98 0.62 -12.95
N ALA A 97 0.07 1.20 -13.51
CA ALA A 97 0.21 1.36 -14.96
C ALA A 97 0.51 0.03 -15.67
N VAL A 98 1.01 -0.94 -14.94
CA VAL A 98 1.30 -2.30 -15.40
C VAL A 98 0.43 -3.30 -14.64
N ASN A 99 0.47 -4.56 -15.00
CA ASN A 99 -0.33 -5.62 -14.36
C ASN A 99 0.50 -6.42 -13.35
N GLY A 100 0.91 -5.74 -12.27
CA GLY A 100 1.81 -6.33 -11.28
C GLY A 100 3.28 -6.30 -11.71
N PHE A 101 4.17 -6.72 -10.81
CA PHE A 101 5.60 -6.72 -11.03
C PHE A 101 6.08 -8.14 -11.34
N ASN A 102 6.93 -8.31 -12.36
CA ASN A 102 7.57 -9.58 -12.75
C ASN A 102 6.60 -10.77 -12.95
N GLY A 103 5.32 -10.55 -13.21
CA GLY A 103 4.32 -11.62 -13.33
C GLY A 103 3.96 -12.33 -12.02
N GLU A 104 4.35 -11.81 -10.89
CA GLU A 104 4.06 -12.37 -9.56
C GLU A 104 2.58 -12.30 -9.21
N VAL A 105 1.92 -11.26 -9.68
CA VAL A 105 0.48 -11.05 -9.53
C VAL A 105 -0.09 -10.66 -10.88
N ASP A 106 -1.11 -11.36 -11.31
CA ASP A 106 -1.94 -10.96 -12.44
C ASP A 106 -3.28 -10.40 -11.92
N TRP A 107 -3.39 -9.08 -11.84
CA TRP A 107 -4.59 -8.41 -11.39
C TRP A 107 -5.72 -8.42 -12.44
N GLU A 108 -5.41 -8.68 -13.70
CA GLU A 108 -6.39 -8.80 -14.78
C GLU A 108 -6.99 -10.21 -14.83
N ASP A 109 -6.23 -11.25 -14.44
CA ASP A 109 -6.74 -12.62 -14.38
C ASP A 109 -7.64 -12.83 -13.15
N LYS A 110 -8.95 -12.81 -13.38
CA LYS A 110 -9.96 -13.05 -12.33
C LYS A 110 -9.90 -14.46 -11.74
N GLU A 111 -9.30 -15.40 -12.43
CA GLU A 111 -9.17 -16.79 -12.00
C GLU A 111 -7.87 -17.04 -11.21
N SER A 112 -6.96 -16.07 -11.19
CA SER A 112 -5.74 -16.19 -10.38
C SER A 112 -6.08 -16.40 -8.91
N LEU A 113 -5.27 -17.21 -8.21
CA LEU A 113 -5.48 -17.54 -6.79
C LEU A 113 -5.61 -16.24 -5.95
N LEU A 114 -4.78 -15.25 -6.25
CA LEU A 114 -4.76 -14.00 -5.51
C LEU A 114 -6.01 -13.15 -5.78
N ARG A 115 -6.50 -13.11 -7.01
CA ARG A 115 -7.75 -12.41 -7.35
C ARG A 115 -8.97 -13.08 -6.75
N ARG A 116 -8.97 -14.40 -6.59
CA ARG A 116 -10.05 -15.11 -5.90
C ARG A 116 -10.12 -14.83 -4.41
N HIS A 117 -8.97 -14.57 -3.77
CA HIS A 117 -8.89 -14.30 -2.33
C HIS A 117 -8.90 -12.81 -2.00
N PHE A 118 -8.29 -12.00 -2.86
CA PHE A 118 -8.13 -10.56 -2.63
C PHE A 118 -8.67 -9.80 -3.84
N HIS A 119 -9.83 -9.21 -3.72
CA HIS A 119 -10.56 -8.57 -4.82
C HIS A 119 -10.45 -7.03 -4.81
N PRO A 120 -9.24 -6.42 -4.90
CA PRO A 120 -9.16 -4.99 -5.09
C PRO A 120 -9.77 -4.63 -6.46
N LYS A 121 -10.37 -3.46 -6.55
CA LYS A 121 -10.78 -2.88 -7.84
C LYS A 121 -9.55 -2.38 -8.56
N PHE A 122 -9.04 -3.18 -9.50
CA PHE A 122 -7.84 -2.86 -10.25
C PHE A 122 -8.13 -1.83 -11.33
N ILE A 123 -7.35 -0.76 -11.36
CA ILE A 123 -7.39 0.32 -12.35
C ILE A 123 -6.01 0.33 -13.03
N LYS A 124 -5.95 -0.23 -14.25
CA LYS A 124 -4.73 -0.25 -15.07
C LYS A 124 -4.56 1.08 -15.77
N ASP A 125 -3.93 2.01 -15.10
CA ASP A 125 -3.65 3.35 -15.62
C ASP A 125 -2.54 4.01 -14.79
N THR A 126 -2.01 5.13 -15.28
CA THR A 126 -1.15 5.98 -14.46
C THR A 126 -1.94 6.58 -13.30
N THR A 127 -1.26 6.89 -12.20
CA THR A 127 -1.90 7.48 -11.02
C THR A 127 -2.62 8.79 -11.36
N GLU A 128 -2.02 9.63 -12.22
CA GLU A 128 -2.60 10.88 -12.67
C GLU A 128 -3.87 10.67 -13.50
N ASN A 129 -3.85 9.78 -14.48
CA ASN A 129 -5.02 9.48 -15.30
C ASN A 129 -6.16 8.88 -14.49
N ALA A 130 -5.84 7.94 -13.58
CA ALA A 130 -6.81 7.34 -12.66
C ALA A 130 -7.47 8.41 -11.78
N TYR A 131 -6.68 9.37 -11.25
CA TYR A 131 -7.22 10.48 -10.47
C TYR A 131 -8.30 11.24 -11.25
N TYR A 132 -7.99 11.74 -12.47
CA TYR A 132 -8.93 12.55 -13.23
C TYR A 132 -10.07 11.75 -13.85
N ASN A 133 -9.76 10.57 -14.40
CA ASN A 133 -10.71 9.81 -15.21
C ASN A 133 -11.60 8.88 -14.41
N PHE A 134 -11.20 8.53 -13.18
CA PHE A 134 -11.95 7.61 -12.33
C PHE A 134 -12.37 8.28 -11.02
N PHE A 135 -11.44 8.63 -10.12
CA PHE A 135 -11.78 9.08 -8.77
C PHE A 135 -12.59 10.39 -8.76
N VAL A 136 -12.13 11.41 -9.51
CA VAL A 136 -12.82 12.70 -9.58
C VAL A 136 -14.17 12.57 -10.29
N LYS A 137 -14.24 11.82 -11.40
CA LYS A 137 -15.50 11.64 -12.13
C LYS A 137 -16.58 10.93 -11.33
N GLN A 138 -16.20 10.03 -10.44
CA GLN A 138 -17.13 9.28 -9.60
C GLN A 138 -17.31 9.90 -8.20
N ASP A 139 -16.72 11.07 -7.94
CA ASP A 139 -16.72 11.78 -6.64
C ASP A 139 -16.30 10.89 -5.46
N ILE A 140 -15.32 10.01 -5.68
CA ILE A 140 -14.83 9.09 -4.66
C ILE A 140 -13.98 9.87 -3.67
N LYS A 141 -14.29 9.71 -2.38
CA LYS A 141 -13.50 10.25 -1.27
C LYS A 141 -12.75 9.11 -0.59
N ILE A 142 -11.50 9.34 -0.21
CA ILE A 142 -10.55 8.33 0.26
C ILE A 142 -10.36 8.45 1.76
N ASP A 143 -10.38 7.33 2.47
CA ASP A 143 -10.08 7.26 3.90
C ASP A 143 -8.60 6.93 4.15
N LEU A 144 -8.05 5.98 3.39
CA LEU A 144 -6.62 5.65 3.44
C LEU A 144 -6.05 5.59 2.03
N LEU A 145 -4.96 6.32 1.83
CA LEU A 145 -4.14 6.32 0.62
C LEU A 145 -2.76 5.75 0.95
N HIS A 146 -2.31 4.76 0.18
CA HIS A 146 -0.92 4.29 0.19
C HIS A 146 -0.23 4.71 -1.10
N ILE A 147 0.90 5.42 -0.99
CA ILE A 147 1.71 5.89 -2.13
C ILE A 147 2.99 5.08 -2.18
N ASP A 148 3.15 4.30 -3.24
CA ASP A 148 4.28 3.40 -3.50
C ASP A 148 4.42 3.11 -5.01
N ALA A 149 4.30 4.15 -5.86
CA ALA A 149 4.30 4.02 -7.31
C ALA A 149 5.60 4.56 -7.94
N ASP A 150 5.68 5.85 -8.18
CA ASP A 150 6.85 6.53 -8.75
C ASP A 150 7.72 7.09 -7.61
N HIS A 151 8.93 6.54 -7.45
CA HIS A 151 9.84 6.90 -6.36
C HIS A 151 10.66 8.18 -6.64
N THR A 152 10.38 8.89 -7.73
CA THR A 152 10.95 10.22 -7.92
C THR A 152 10.28 11.24 -7.00
N PHE A 153 10.98 12.33 -6.68
CA PHE A 153 10.40 13.42 -5.88
C PHE A 153 9.13 14.00 -6.54
N GLU A 154 9.18 14.22 -7.84
CA GLU A 154 8.06 14.76 -8.63
C GLU A 154 6.89 13.80 -8.70
N GLY A 155 7.15 12.48 -8.81
CA GLY A 155 6.13 11.44 -8.81
C GLY A 155 5.37 11.39 -7.50
N VAL A 156 6.07 11.22 -6.39
CA VAL A 156 5.46 11.21 -5.04
C VAL A 156 4.72 12.50 -4.73
N LYS A 157 5.35 13.66 -5.09
CA LYS A 157 4.73 14.96 -4.90
C LYS A 157 3.44 15.10 -5.69
N LYS A 158 3.42 14.68 -6.95
CA LYS A 158 2.25 14.71 -7.81
C LYS A 158 1.13 13.84 -7.23
N ASP A 159 1.42 12.62 -6.86
CA ASP A 159 0.44 11.70 -6.26
C ASP A 159 -0.14 12.28 -4.97
N PHE A 160 0.70 12.78 -4.09
CA PHE A 160 0.25 13.44 -2.86
C PHE A 160 -0.62 14.67 -3.14
N ASP A 161 -0.19 15.57 -4.04
CA ASP A 161 -0.89 16.82 -4.36
C ASP A 161 -2.26 16.58 -5.01
N LEU A 162 -2.38 15.53 -5.83
CA LEU A 162 -3.65 15.16 -6.45
C LEU A 162 -4.57 14.50 -5.42
N TYR A 163 -4.17 13.39 -4.85
CA TYR A 163 -5.04 12.53 -4.06
C TYR A 163 -5.39 13.12 -2.68
N SER A 164 -4.50 13.96 -2.09
CA SER A 164 -4.84 14.65 -0.83
C SER A 164 -6.07 15.57 -0.93
N LYS A 165 -6.43 16.02 -2.14
CA LYS A 165 -7.63 16.85 -2.37
C LYS A 165 -8.93 16.08 -2.20
N ILE A 166 -8.89 14.77 -2.47
CA ILE A 166 -10.06 13.89 -2.39
C ILE A 166 -10.05 13.00 -1.13
N MET A 167 -9.11 13.25 -0.20
CA MET A 167 -9.12 12.60 1.12
C MET A 167 -10.28 13.12 1.97
N ASN A 168 -10.91 12.21 2.70
CA ASN A 168 -11.83 12.57 3.78
C ASN A 168 -11.10 13.32 4.90
N LYS A 169 -11.84 14.13 5.66
CA LYS A 169 -11.30 14.74 6.88
C LYS A 169 -10.93 13.63 7.87
N GLY A 170 -9.72 13.69 8.40
CA GLY A 170 -9.18 12.65 9.28
C GLY A 170 -8.65 11.42 8.55
N GLY A 171 -8.72 11.42 7.21
CA GLY A 171 -8.11 10.38 6.39
C GLY A 171 -6.59 10.35 6.53
N ILE A 172 -6.02 9.20 6.26
CA ILE A 172 -4.59 8.91 6.42
C ILE A 172 -3.95 8.64 5.05
N ILE A 173 -2.78 9.23 4.85
CA ILE A 173 -1.88 8.93 3.73
C ILE A 173 -0.66 8.22 4.29
N THR A 174 -0.27 7.12 3.69
CA THR A 174 0.99 6.42 3.98
C THR A 174 1.90 6.52 2.76
N ILE A 175 3.18 6.80 2.97
CA ILE A 175 4.20 6.85 1.91
C ILE A 175 5.30 5.86 2.29
N HIS A 176 5.65 4.97 1.35
CA HIS A 176 6.72 4.00 1.51
C HIS A 176 8.08 4.57 1.09
N ASP A 177 9.18 3.85 1.37
CA ASP A 177 10.57 4.19 1.03
C ASP A 177 11.05 5.55 1.56
N THR A 178 10.61 5.90 2.75
CA THR A 178 10.88 7.22 3.34
C THR A 178 12.13 7.29 4.22
N ASP A 179 12.82 6.16 4.48
CA ASP A 179 14.10 6.13 5.19
C ASP A 179 15.29 6.18 4.21
N LYS A 180 15.79 7.38 3.95
CA LYS A 180 16.91 7.63 3.04
C LYS A 180 18.13 6.74 3.31
N ASN A 181 18.45 6.48 4.56
CA ASN A 181 19.63 5.70 4.92
C ASN A 181 19.48 4.24 4.51
N TYR A 182 18.25 3.76 4.49
CA TYR A 182 17.94 2.39 4.10
C TYR A 182 17.87 2.25 2.57
N VAL A 183 17.17 3.14 1.90
CA VAL A 183 17.04 3.16 0.45
C VAL A 183 18.41 3.20 -0.24
N ASN A 184 19.33 4.06 0.24
CA ASN A 184 20.69 4.12 -0.30
C ASN A 184 21.47 2.79 -0.15
N ASN A 185 21.28 2.08 0.97
CA ASN A 185 21.92 0.77 1.15
C ASN A 185 21.28 -0.31 0.28
N PHE A 186 20.06 -0.11 -0.15
CA PHE A 186 19.30 -1.04 -0.99
C PHE A 186 19.74 -1.02 -2.45
N VAL A 187 19.93 0.19 -2.99
CA VAL A 187 20.42 0.40 -4.37
C VAL A 187 21.75 -0.34 -4.60
N GLU A 188 22.63 -0.38 -3.58
CA GLU A 188 23.89 -1.11 -3.65
C GLU A 188 23.75 -2.63 -3.68
N ILE A 189 22.64 -3.17 -3.15
CA ILE A 189 22.44 -4.63 -3.02
C ILE A 189 21.73 -5.22 -4.23
N ASP A 190 20.78 -4.49 -4.84
CA ASP A 190 19.87 -5.03 -5.86
C ASP A 190 20.17 -4.59 -7.30
N GLY A 191 21.26 -3.86 -7.51
CA GLY A 191 21.71 -3.50 -8.86
C GLY A 191 20.88 -2.43 -9.57
N HIS A 192 20.07 -1.68 -8.84
CA HIS A 192 19.33 -0.51 -9.35
C HIS A 192 20.25 0.72 -9.44
N GLU A 193 21.46 0.55 -9.95
CA GLU A 193 22.38 1.67 -10.18
C GLU A 193 21.76 2.69 -11.14
N GLY A 194 21.43 3.86 -10.63
CA GLY A 194 20.93 4.98 -11.41
C GLY A 194 19.49 5.39 -11.16
N ASP A 195 18.70 4.62 -10.42
CA ASP A 195 17.34 5.00 -10.06
C ASP A 195 17.34 5.93 -8.84
N ASP A 196 16.71 7.10 -8.98
CA ASP A 196 16.53 8.02 -7.84
C ASP A 196 15.36 7.53 -6.95
N LEU A 197 15.65 6.58 -6.08
CA LEU A 197 14.69 6.07 -5.10
C LEU A 197 14.61 6.95 -3.84
N THR A 198 15.29 8.09 -3.80
CA THR A 198 15.31 8.98 -2.62
C THR A 198 14.16 9.98 -2.59
N GLY A 199 13.38 10.07 -3.65
CA GLY A 199 12.28 11.02 -3.79
C GLY A 199 11.28 11.02 -2.64
N PRO A 200 10.77 9.87 -2.15
CA PRO A 200 9.87 9.83 -1.01
C PRO A 200 10.48 10.47 0.24
N SER A 201 11.75 10.16 0.56
CA SER A 201 12.47 10.69 1.72
C SER A 201 12.71 12.20 1.65
N GLU A 202 12.91 12.73 0.46
CA GLU A 202 13.04 14.18 0.24
C GLU A 202 11.68 14.86 0.27
N PHE A 203 10.65 14.24 -0.31
CA PHE A 203 9.32 14.80 -0.34
C PHE A 203 8.71 15.00 1.05
N ILE A 204 8.83 14.02 1.96
CA ILE A 204 8.23 14.11 3.30
C ILE A 204 8.75 15.31 4.11
N LYS A 205 9.95 15.84 3.78
CA LYS A 205 10.52 17.04 4.41
C LYS A 205 9.77 18.31 4.03
N THR A 206 9.06 18.32 2.91
CA THR A 206 8.33 19.47 2.36
C THR A 206 6.89 19.58 2.86
N ILE A 207 6.39 18.56 3.56
CA ILE A 207 5.00 18.50 4.01
C ILE A 207 4.69 19.61 5.03
N ASP A 208 3.64 20.38 4.76
CA ASP A 208 3.18 21.46 5.65
C ASP A 208 2.56 20.92 6.94
N LYS A 209 3.35 20.89 8.00
CA LYS A 209 2.94 20.39 9.32
C LYS A 209 1.79 21.20 9.98
N ARG A 210 1.44 22.37 9.42
CA ARG A 210 0.25 23.12 9.87
C ARG A 210 -1.05 22.46 9.39
N LYS A 211 -0.99 21.80 8.21
CA LYS A 211 -2.15 21.14 7.58
C LYS A 211 -2.20 19.65 7.87
N PHE A 212 -1.05 19.05 8.18
CA PHE A 212 -0.90 17.61 8.35
C PHE A 212 -0.16 17.27 9.64
N GLU A 213 -0.57 16.18 10.26
CA GLU A 213 0.23 15.47 11.26
C GLU A 213 1.10 14.46 10.52
N VAL A 214 2.39 14.37 10.89
CA VAL A 214 3.36 13.50 10.22
C VAL A 214 4.07 12.65 11.25
N MET A 215 4.06 11.34 11.06
CA MET A 215 4.78 10.36 11.88
C MET A 215 5.63 9.48 10.98
N ASN A 216 6.91 9.39 11.26
CA ASN A 216 7.87 8.58 10.50
C ASN A 216 8.24 7.32 11.27
N PHE A 217 8.21 6.18 10.61
CA PHE A 217 8.71 4.92 11.08
C PHE A 217 9.98 4.60 10.31
N PHE A 218 11.12 4.96 10.90
CA PHE A 218 12.45 4.73 10.33
C PHE A 218 13.16 3.62 11.09
N ASN A 219 13.88 2.79 10.37
CA ASN A 219 14.68 1.73 10.94
C ASN A 219 16.04 2.27 11.39
N HIS A 220 16.18 2.55 12.68
CA HIS A 220 17.45 3.01 13.26
C HIS A 220 18.48 1.89 13.53
N GLY A 221 18.18 0.66 13.20
CA GLY A 221 19.05 -0.49 13.48
C GLY A 221 19.10 -1.47 12.32
N ILE A 222 19.60 -1.03 11.16
CA ILE A 222 19.65 -1.85 9.95
C ILE A 222 20.50 -3.10 10.19
N ARG A 223 19.84 -4.24 10.20
CA ARG A 223 20.50 -5.54 10.09
C ARG A 223 20.47 -5.94 8.62
N LYS A 224 21.63 -5.88 7.96
CA LYS A 224 21.80 -6.27 6.54
C LYS A 224 21.35 -7.70 6.22
N ASP A 225 21.20 -8.52 7.24
CA ASP A 225 20.87 -9.94 7.16
C ASP A 225 19.40 -10.26 7.44
N LYS A 226 18.54 -9.23 7.66
CA LYS A 226 17.12 -9.45 8.00
C LYS A 226 16.21 -8.46 7.31
N PRO A 227 14.98 -8.89 6.93
CA PRO A 227 13.95 -8.00 6.43
C PRO A 227 13.71 -6.84 7.39
N SER A 228 13.76 -5.63 6.87
CA SER A 228 13.48 -4.42 7.62
C SER A 228 12.86 -3.42 6.68
N SER A 229 11.82 -2.70 7.12
CA SER A 229 11.17 -1.68 6.30
C SER A 229 12.16 -0.63 5.80
N THR A 230 12.00 -0.22 4.55
CA THR A 230 12.72 0.91 3.94
C THR A 230 12.15 2.27 4.38
N GLY A 231 11.26 2.24 5.35
CA GLY A 231 10.63 3.40 5.97
C GLY A 231 9.20 3.61 5.53
N LEU A 232 8.35 3.86 6.51
CA LEU A 232 6.94 4.22 6.32
C LEU A 232 6.66 5.57 6.99
N THR A 233 6.10 6.50 6.24
CA THR A 233 5.62 7.77 6.80
C THR A 233 4.10 7.79 6.78
N ILE A 234 3.50 8.10 7.93
CA ILE A 234 2.05 8.26 8.11
C ILE A 234 1.74 9.74 8.20
N ILE A 235 0.79 10.18 7.40
CA ILE A 235 0.36 11.57 7.28
C ILE A 235 -1.14 11.62 7.50
N ARG A 236 -1.58 12.42 8.48
CA ARG A 236 -2.99 12.63 8.77
C ARG A 236 -3.42 14.03 8.40
N LYS A 237 -4.48 14.15 7.63
CA LYS A 237 -5.11 15.43 7.29
C LYS A 237 -5.87 15.98 8.51
N LYS A 238 -5.50 17.20 8.95
CA LYS A 238 -6.15 17.90 10.08
C LYS A 238 -7.55 18.39 9.74
#